data_0314f7a10f60d1834fabe6a11621b8cd
#
_entry.id   0314f7a10f60d1834fabe6a11621b8cd
#
_cell.length_a   1.000
_cell.length_b   1.000
_cell.length_c   1.000
_cell.angle_alpha   90.00
_cell.angle_beta   90.00
_cell.angle_gamma   90.00
#
_symmetry.space_group_name_H-M   'P 1'
#
loop_
_entity.id
_entity.type
_entity.pdbx_description
1 polymer ?
#
loop_
_entity_poly.entity_id
_entity_poly.type
_entity_poly.pdbx_seq_one_letter_code
_entity_poly.pdbx_strand_id
1 'polypeptide(L)'
;KRATFAVGYTLAFAYVFPFFLVFVNSLKLKYDILANPLAIPISITWENFQQAYTKMNFFRSLTNSIIITVLSVSLLIIFSSMLAYYLSRTKTKLTKYIFLVLVASMIVPFQALMIPFISRFAPFVSINNRAALIFFYIGFGTALSTFLYHGFITTIPTEIDEAASIDGASDMVAFWKIIFPMMRPITATVAIINALWIWNDFLLPRLVLTPETQTLPLSTYLFYGQYMTEYGQAMAGL
;
A
#
# COMPACT_ATOMS: atom_id res chain seq x y z
N LYS A 1 21.53 -23.17 23.48
CA LYS A 1 21.14 -21.76 23.74
C LYS A 1 22.15 -20.76 23.14
N ARG A 2 23.48 -20.85 23.46
CA ARG A 2 24.50 -19.90 22.91
C ARG A 2 24.59 -19.96 21.38
N ALA A 3 24.58 -21.15 20.77
CA ALA A 3 24.59 -21.31 19.31
C ALA A 3 23.33 -20.69 18.64
N THR A 4 22.16 -20.86 19.26
CA THR A 4 20.90 -20.26 18.76
C THR A 4 20.94 -18.74 18.78
N PHE A 5 21.50 -18.15 19.83
CA PHE A 5 21.69 -16.68 19.91
C PHE A 5 22.72 -16.20 18.87
N ALA A 6 23.85 -16.92 18.68
CA ALA A 6 24.84 -16.56 17.69
C ALA A 6 24.24 -16.55 16.27
N VAL A 7 23.50 -17.59 15.91
CA VAL A 7 22.79 -17.65 14.62
C VAL A 7 21.78 -16.50 14.50
N GLY A 8 21.01 -16.22 15.56
CA GLY A 8 20.06 -15.12 15.56
C GLY A 8 20.71 -13.76 15.32
N TYR A 9 21.83 -13.45 15.98
CA TYR A 9 22.57 -12.21 15.77
C TYR A 9 23.18 -12.11 14.37
N THR A 10 23.71 -13.22 13.83
CA THR A 10 24.26 -13.26 12.47
C THR A 10 23.18 -12.96 11.44
N LEU A 11 21.99 -13.58 11.58
CA LEU A 11 20.86 -13.32 10.70
C LEU A 11 20.36 -11.88 10.82
N ALA A 12 20.25 -11.36 12.04
CA ALA A 12 19.85 -9.96 12.27
C ALA A 12 20.84 -8.98 11.63
N PHE A 13 22.15 -9.22 11.80
CA PHE A 13 23.18 -8.41 11.16
C PHE A 13 23.09 -8.47 9.63
N ALA A 14 22.97 -9.67 9.06
CA ALA A 14 22.82 -9.85 7.62
C ALA A 14 21.59 -9.13 7.06
N TYR A 15 20.50 -9.07 7.85
CA TYR A 15 19.27 -8.39 7.46
C TYR A 15 19.38 -6.84 7.51
N VAL A 16 20.13 -6.31 8.48
CA VAL A 16 20.33 -4.86 8.65
C VAL A 16 21.43 -4.31 7.75
N PHE A 17 22.39 -5.14 7.36
CA PHE A 17 23.57 -4.75 6.60
C PHE A 17 23.26 -4.00 5.28
N PRO A 18 22.30 -4.42 4.44
CA PRO A 18 21.95 -3.66 3.23
C PRO A 18 21.48 -2.22 3.53
N PHE A 19 20.70 -2.01 4.58
CA PHE A 19 20.25 -0.68 4.98
C PHE A 19 21.41 0.19 5.46
N PHE A 20 22.35 -0.41 6.20
CA PHE A 20 23.58 0.26 6.57
C PHE A 20 24.39 0.69 5.33
N LEU A 21 24.52 -0.16 4.32
CA LEU A 21 25.19 0.17 3.07
C LEU A 21 24.50 1.31 2.31
N VAL A 22 23.18 1.30 2.23
CA VAL A 22 22.40 2.39 1.62
C VAL A 22 22.71 3.71 2.33
N PHE A 23 22.62 3.72 3.66
CA PHE A 23 22.90 4.91 4.46
C PHE A 23 24.35 5.41 4.29
N VAL A 24 25.33 4.52 4.37
CA VAL A 24 26.76 4.88 4.20
C VAL A 24 27.03 5.42 2.79
N ASN A 25 26.46 4.81 1.76
CA ASN A 25 26.68 5.26 0.39
C ASN A 25 25.91 6.55 0.04
N SER A 26 24.79 6.85 0.73
CA SER A 26 24.09 8.12 0.56
C SER A 26 24.95 9.33 0.99
N LEU A 27 25.96 9.10 1.83
CA LEU A 27 26.89 10.11 2.32
C LEU A 27 28.18 10.24 1.48
N LYS A 28 28.34 9.46 0.40
CA LYS A 28 29.52 9.45 -0.46
C LYS A 28 29.31 10.25 -1.74
N LEU A 29 30.40 10.72 -2.31
CA LEU A 29 30.44 11.21 -3.69
C LEU A 29 30.23 10.03 -4.67
N LYS A 30 29.68 10.32 -5.84
CA LYS A 30 29.41 9.31 -6.87
C LYS A 30 30.64 8.48 -7.25
N TYR A 31 31.80 9.12 -7.35
CA TYR A 31 33.06 8.46 -7.66
C TYR A 31 33.46 7.43 -6.58
N ASP A 32 33.31 7.77 -5.31
CA ASP A 32 33.66 6.89 -4.19
C ASP A 32 32.71 5.67 -4.10
N ILE A 33 31.42 5.87 -4.43
CA ILE A 33 30.46 4.76 -4.51
C ILE A 33 30.85 3.77 -5.60
N LEU A 34 31.23 4.26 -6.78
CA LEU A 34 31.63 3.42 -7.91
C LEU A 34 32.98 2.72 -7.68
N ALA A 35 33.92 3.39 -6.98
CA ALA A 35 35.22 2.83 -6.66
C ALA A 35 35.13 1.70 -5.62
N ASN A 36 34.42 1.90 -4.53
CA ASN A 36 34.20 0.87 -3.50
C ASN A 36 32.94 1.15 -2.68
N PRO A 37 31.80 0.49 -2.99
CA PRO A 37 30.56 0.66 -2.27
C PRO A 37 30.59 0.15 -0.82
N LEU A 38 31.53 -0.73 -0.46
CA LEU A 38 31.64 -1.30 0.88
C LEU A 38 32.54 -0.45 1.81
N ALA A 39 33.35 0.46 1.27
CA ALA A 39 34.24 1.29 2.09
C ALA A 39 33.43 2.30 2.91
N ILE A 40 33.98 2.69 4.06
CA ILE A 40 33.47 3.82 4.85
C ILE A 40 33.87 5.12 4.12
N PRO A 41 33.00 6.17 4.09
CA PRO A 41 33.31 7.43 3.41
C PRO A 41 34.52 8.11 4.04
N ILE A 42 35.48 8.54 3.21
CA ILE A 42 36.62 9.34 3.62
C ILE A 42 36.17 10.79 3.82
N SER A 43 35.28 11.27 2.95
CA SER A 43 34.62 12.57 3.04
C SER A 43 33.12 12.40 3.07
N ILE A 44 32.48 12.98 4.09
CA ILE A 44 31.01 12.96 4.23
C ILE A 44 30.44 14.13 3.45
N THR A 45 29.45 13.85 2.56
CA THR A 45 28.70 14.88 1.84
C THR A 45 27.20 14.76 2.13
N TRP A 46 26.54 15.89 2.32
CA TRP A 46 25.08 16.00 2.45
C TRP A 46 24.42 16.42 1.13
N GLU A 47 25.20 16.59 0.10
CA GLU A 47 24.74 17.06 -1.21
C GLU A 47 23.70 16.10 -1.84
N ASN A 48 23.90 14.78 -1.68
CA ASN A 48 22.96 13.79 -2.17
C ASN A 48 21.56 13.95 -1.55
N PHE A 49 21.49 14.23 -0.26
CA PHE A 49 20.21 14.47 0.44
C PHE A 49 19.55 15.77 -0.04
N GLN A 50 20.31 16.85 -0.19
CA GLN A 50 19.79 18.13 -0.66
C GLN A 50 19.26 18.01 -2.11
N GLN A 51 20.01 17.32 -2.96
CA GLN A 51 19.60 17.10 -4.36
C GLN A 51 18.39 16.15 -4.44
N ALA A 52 18.38 15.05 -3.67
CA ALA A 52 17.24 14.14 -3.60
C ALA A 52 15.98 14.88 -3.13
N TYR A 53 16.06 15.61 -2.03
CA TYR A 53 14.98 16.41 -1.49
C TYR A 53 14.37 17.36 -2.53
N THR A 54 15.22 18.09 -3.27
CA THR A 54 14.78 19.06 -4.27
C THR A 54 14.18 18.38 -5.50
N LYS A 55 14.86 17.37 -6.06
CA LYS A 55 14.43 16.66 -7.26
C LYS A 55 13.13 15.91 -7.06
N MET A 56 12.95 15.27 -5.89
CA MET A 56 11.72 14.53 -5.55
C MET A 56 10.54 15.45 -5.21
N ASN A 57 10.78 16.77 -5.03
CA ASN A 57 9.79 17.64 -4.40
C ASN A 57 9.24 17.01 -3.10
N PHE A 58 10.17 16.63 -2.20
CA PHE A 58 9.93 15.70 -1.10
C PHE A 58 8.63 15.94 -0.33
N PHE A 59 8.38 17.15 0.18
CA PHE A 59 7.16 17.43 0.94
C PHE A 59 5.88 17.24 0.13
N ARG A 60 5.90 17.62 -1.14
CA ARG A 60 4.76 17.46 -2.03
C ARG A 60 4.48 15.99 -2.31
N SER A 61 5.51 15.23 -2.64
CA SER A 61 5.40 13.79 -2.91
C SER A 61 4.99 13.01 -1.67
N LEU A 62 5.54 13.37 -0.48
CA LEU A 62 5.13 12.81 0.81
C LEU A 62 3.66 13.09 1.13
N THR A 63 3.24 14.34 0.99
CA THR A 63 1.84 14.74 1.21
C THR A 63 0.89 13.99 0.26
N ASN A 64 1.28 13.85 -1.01
CA ASN A 64 0.50 13.06 -1.98
C ASN A 64 0.37 11.60 -1.53
N SER A 65 1.49 10.97 -1.13
CA SER A 65 1.48 9.59 -0.63
C SER A 65 0.56 9.43 0.58
N ILE A 66 0.66 10.33 1.56
CA ILE A 66 -0.18 10.28 2.77
C ILE A 66 -1.65 10.43 2.40
N ILE A 67 -2.02 11.44 1.60
CA ILE A 67 -3.42 11.67 1.21
C ILE A 67 -3.98 10.47 0.46
N ILE A 68 -3.26 9.97 -0.56
CA ILE A 68 -3.70 8.83 -1.36
C ILE A 68 -3.86 7.59 -0.48
N THR A 69 -2.86 7.27 0.34
CA THR A 69 -2.89 6.08 1.19
C THR A 69 -4.00 6.16 2.22
N VAL A 70 -4.09 7.26 2.97
CA VAL A 70 -5.09 7.41 4.04
C VAL A 70 -6.51 7.37 3.49
N LEU A 71 -6.79 8.12 2.40
CA LEU A 71 -8.13 8.14 1.82
C LEU A 71 -8.50 6.78 1.21
N SER A 72 -7.59 6.14 0.46
CA SER A 72 -7.86 4.83 -0.14
C SER A 72 -8.12 3.78 0.92
N VAL A 73 -7.27 3.69 1.96
CA VAL A 73 -7.43 2.73 3.06
C VAL A 73 -8.72 2.97 3.83
N SER A 74 -9.05 4.23 4.15
CA SER A 74 -10.28 4.56 4.87
C SER A 74 -11.53 4.15 4.07
N LEU A 75 -11.55 4.45 2.77
CA LEU A 75 -12.66 4.08 1.90
C LEU A 75 -12.74 2.56 1.70
N LEU A 76 -11.60 1.87 1.56
CA LEU A 76 -11.55 0.40 1.51
C LEU A 76 -12.13 -0.22 2.79
N ILE A 77 -11.76 0.28 3.96
CA ILE A 77 -12.31 -0.21 5.24
C ILE A 77 -13.83 -0.06 5.26
N ILE A 78 -14.34 1.13 4.92
CA ILE A 78 -15.78 1.41 4.95
C ILE A 78 -16.52 0.52 3.98
N PHE A 79 -16.17 0.57 2.69
CA PHE A 79 -16.93 -0.15 1.66
C PHE A 79 -16.79 -1.67 1.76
N SER A 80 -15.57 -2.17 2.01
CA SER A 80 -15.35 -3.62 2.07
C SER A 80 -15.95 -4.24 3.33
N SER A 81 -15.94 -3.55 4.47
CA SER A 81 -16.58 -4.06 5.69
C SER A 81 -18.11 -4.14 5.55
N MET A 82 -18.72 -3.10 4.97
CA MET A 82 -20.17 -3.09 4.70
C MET A 82 -20.55 -4.18 3.68
N LEU A 83 -19.79 -4.29 2.60
CA LEU A 83 -20.00 -5.31 1.58
C LEU A 83 -19.88 -6.72 2.18
N ALA A 84 -18.82 -6.97 2.95
CA ALA A 84 -18.59 -8.25 3.61
C ALA A 84 -19.70 -8.59 4.60
N TYR A 85 -20.18 -7.62 5.37
CA TYR A 85 -21.31 -7.79 6.28
C TYR A 85 -22.57 -8.21 5.51
N TYR A 86 -22.94 -7.47 4.48
CA TYR A 86 -24.06 -7.82 3.62
C TYR A 86 -23.94 -9.22 3.02
N LEU A 87 -22.79 -9.56 2.45
CA LEU A 87 -22.55 -10.87 1.83
C LEU A 87 -22.57 -12.02 2.82
N SER A 88 -22.17 -11.79 4.07
CA SER A 88 -22.16 -12.85 5.11
C SER A 88 -23.54 -13.08 5.72
N ARG A 89 -24.35 -12.03 5.87
CA ARG A 89 -25.68 -12.11 6.50
C ARG A 89 -26.79 -12.46 5.50
N THR A 90 -26.65 -12.06 4.25
CA THR A 90 -27.63 -12.33 3.20
C THR A 90 -27.29 -13.60 2.43
N LYS A 91 -27.91 -14.72 2.79
CA LYS A 91 -27.65 -16.06 2.21
C LYS A 91 -28.47 -16.30 0.94
N THR A 92 -28.15 -15.60 -0.15
CA THR A 92 -28.79 -15.81 -1.47
C THR A 92 -27.80 -16.39 -2.49
N LYS A 93 -28.34 -16.93 -3.60
CA LYS A 93 -27.46 -17.35 -4.72
C LYS A 93 -26.64 -16.18 -5.28
N LEU A 94 -27.24 -15.00 -5.36
CA LEU A 94 -26.60 -13.79 -5.87
C LEU A 94 -25.40 -13.37 -5.00
N THR A 95 -25.57 -13.30 -3.67
CA THR A 95 -24.49 -12.92 -2.76
C THR A 95 -23.34 -13.91 -2.80
N LYS A 96 -23.65 -15.21 -2.94
CA LYS A 96 -22.63 -16.25 -3.15
C LYS A 96 -21.86 -16.03 -4.47
N TYR A 97 -22.54 -15.72 -5.58
CA TYR A 97 -21.88 -15.43 -6.85
C TYR A 97 -21.02 -14.17 -6.78
N ILE A 98 -21.52 -13.08 -6.18
CA ILE A 98 -20.74 -11.85 -5.99
C ILE A 98 -19.45 -12.15 -5.21
N PHE A 99 -19.56 -12.88 -4.10
CA PHE A 99 -18.38 -13.25 -3.30
C PHE A 99 -17.39 -14.11 -4.11
N LEU A 100 -17.86 -15.10 -4.86
CA LEU A 100 -17.01 -15.94 -5.71
C LEU A 100 -16.31 -15.13 -6.82
N VAL A 101 -17.00 -14.17 -7.44
CA VAL A 101 -16.40 -13.29 -8.46
C VAL A 101 -15.33 -12.40 -7.83
N LEU A 102 -15.56 -11.84 -6.63
CA LEU A 102 -14.55 -11.07 -5.91
C LEU A 102 -13.31 -11.92 -5.61
N VAL A 103 -13.50 -13.14 -5.09
CA VAL A 103 -12.37 -14.05 -4.80
C VAL A 103 -11.64 -14.45 -6.09
N ALA A 104 -12.37 -14.76 -7.16
CA ALA A 104 -11.78 -15.11 -8.45
C ALA A 104 -10.97 -13.94 -9.05
N SER A 105 -11.41 -12.70 -8.84
CA SER A 105 -10.68 -11.52 -9.33
C SER A 105 -9.29 -11.34 -8.70
N MET A 106 -9.06 -11.88 -7.49
CA MET A 106 -7.75 -11.82 -6.82
C MET A 106 -6.67 -12.66 -7.53
N ILE A 107 -7.07 -13.65 -8.35
CA ILE A 107 -6.14 -14.53 -9.07
C ILE A 107 -5.50 -13.78 -10.27
N VAL A 108 -6.21 -12.77 -10.80
CA VAL A 108 -5.75 -12.05 -11.99
C VAL A 108 -4.70 -10.99 -11.60
N PRO A 109 -3.44 -11.15 -12.04
CA PRO A 109 -2.40 -10.18 -11.72
C PRO A 109 -2.66 -8.85 -12.45
N PHE A 110 -2.45 -7.71 -11.76
CA PHE A 110 -2.63 -6.39 -12.35
C PHE A 110 -1.83 -6.20 -13.64
N GLN A 111 -0.62 -6.75 -13.71
CA GLN A 111 0.26 -6.66 -14.88
C GLN A 111 -0.39 -7.22 -16.17
N ALA A 112 -1.22 -8.24 -16.04
CA ALA A 112 -1.96 -8.81 -17.20
C ALA A 112 -3.11 -7.88 -17.66
N LEU A 113 -3.65 -7.08 -16.74
CA LEU A 113 -4.73 -6.13 -17.03
C LEU A 113 -4.24 -4.74 -17.42
N MET A 114 -2.97 -4.43 -17.22
CA MET A 114 -2.41 -3.09 -17.34
C MET A 114 -2.67 -2.44 -18.72
N ILE A 115 -2.44 -3.18 -19.82
CA ILE A 115 -2.63 -2.66 -21.17
C ILE A 115 -4.11 -2.36 -21.47
N PRO A 116 -5.06 -3.30 -21.31
CA PRO A 116 -6.48 -3.00 -21.51
C PRO A 116 -7.02 -1.97 -20.51
N PHE A 117 -6.48 -1.94 -19.29
CA PHE A 117 -6.83 -0.95 -18.29
C PHE A 117 -6.47 0.46 -18.75
N ILE A 118 -5.23 0.69 -19.19
CA ILE A 118 -4.80 1.99 -19.71
C ILE A 118 -5.64 2.38 -20.94
N SER A 119 -5.79 1.47 -21.89
CA SER A 119 -6.55 1.73 -23.12
C SER A 119 -7.99 2.18 -22.83
N ARG A 120 -8.64 1.56 -21.83
CA ARG A 120 -10.03 1.87 -21.45
C ARG A 120 -10.16 3.13 -20.63
N PHE A 121 -9.24 3.36 -19.70
CA PHE A 121 -9.29 4.44 -18.73
C PHE A 121 -8.40 5.64 -19.07
N ALA A 122 -7.65 5.61 -20.18
CA ALA A 122 -6.80 6.72 -20.61
C ALA A 122 -7.48 8.09 -20.60
N PRO A 123 -8.76 8.27 -20.99
CA PRO A 123 -9.44 9.55 -20.90
C PRO A 123 -9.56 10.08 -19.45
N PHE A 124 -9.63 9.18 -18.45
CA PHE A 124 -9.70 9.53 -17.04
C PHE A 124 -8.30 9.70 -16.43
N VAL A 125 -7.31 8.99 -16.97
CA VAL A 125 -5.91 9.00 -16.52
C VAL A 125 -5.19 10.26 -16.97
N SER A 126 -5.53 10.81 -18.14
CA SER A 126 -4.88 12.03 -18.72
C SER A 126 -5.12 13.31 -17.91
N ILE A 127 -5.94 13.26 -16.86
CA ILE A 127 -6.38 14.43 -16.09
C ILE A 127 -5.55 14.67 -14.81
N ASN A 128 -4.40 14.00 -14.63
CA ASN A 128 -3.54 14.22 -13.44
C ASN A 128 -4.34 14.10 -12.11
N ASN A 129 -5.05 12.99 -11.93
CA ASN A 129 -6.13 12.95 -10.95
C ASN A 129 -5.82 11.96 -9.82
N ARG A 130 -5.42 12.49 -8.64
CA ARG A 130 -5.30 11.71 -7.41
C ARG A 130 -6.59 10.97 -7.04
N ALA A 131 -7.75 11.58 -7.32
CA ALA A 131 -9.05 10.95 -7.06
C ALA A 131 -9.28 9.72 -7.95
N ALA A 132 -8.83 9.75 -9.21
CA ALA A 132 -8.86 8.57 -10.08
C ALA A 132 -8.00 7.44 -9.53
N LEU A 133 -6.80 7.74 -9.04
CA LEU A 133 -5.93 6.75 -8.42
C LEU A 133 -6.56 6.13 -7.16
N ILE A 134 -7.15 6.95 -6.30
CA ILE A 134 -7.88 6.48 -5.11
C ILE A 134 -9.04 5.57 -5.52
N PHE A 135 -9.81 5.95 -6.53
CA PHE A 135 -10.89 5.13 -7.06
C PHE A 135 -10.40 3.77 -7.57
N PHE A 136 -9.27 3.73 -8.27
CA PHE A 136 -8.68 2.49 -8.76
C PHE A 136 -8.17 1.62 -7.61
N TYR A 137 -7.56 2.20 -6.57
CA TYR A 137 -7.16 1.44 -5.38
C TYR A 137 -8.36 0.83 -4.66
N ILE A 138 -9.50 1.54 -4.58
CA ILE A 138 -10.73 0.97 -4.03
C ILE A 138 -11.16 -0.23 -4.87
N GLY A 139 -11.17 -0.11 -6.20
CA GLY A 139 -11.53 -1.21 -7.09
C GLY A 139 -10.66 -2.46 -6.88
N PHE A 140 -9.34 -2.30 -6.92
CA PHE A 140 -8.41 -3.43 -6.78
C PHE A 140 -8.31 -3.97 -5.35
N GLY A 141 -8.42 -3.12 -4.32
CA GLY A 141 -8.30 -3.53 -2.92
C GLY A 141 -9.57 -4.13 -2.33
N THR A 142 -10.73 -3.88 -2.93
CA THR A 142 -12.03 -4.34 -2.39
C THR A 142 -12.12 -5.86 -2.31
N ALA A 143 -11.59 -6.60 -3.27
CA ALA A 143 -11.68 -8.06 -3.29
C ALA A 143 -11.00 -8.69 -2.06
N LEU A 144 -9.73 -8.39 -1.83
CA LEU A 144 -8.97 -8.90 -0.68
C LEU A 144 -9.56 -8.42 0.65
N SER A 145 -9.89 -7.13 0.74
CA SER A 145 -10.43 -6.55 1.96
C SER A 145 -11.78 -7.16 2.32
N THR A 146 -12.67 -7.34 1.34
CA THR A 146 -13.97 -8.01 1.55
C THR A 146 -13.80 -9.48 1.95
N PHE A 147 -12.86 -10.19 1.33
CA PHE A 147 -12.55 -11.58 1.68
C PHE A 147 -12.12 -11.70 3.14
N LEU A 148 -11.21 -10.84 3.60
CA LEU A 148 -10.73 -10.85 4.99
C LEU A 148 -11.85 -10.52 5.98
N TYR A 149 -12.63 -9.47 5.71
CA TYR A 149 -13.77 -9.11 6.55
C TYR A 149 -14.83 -10.20 6.57
N HIS A 150 -15.16 -10.77 5.42
CA HIS A 150 -16.16 -11.85 5.32
C HIS A 150 -15.76 -13.06 6.17
N GLY A 151 -14.48 -13.48 6.08
CA GLY A 151 -13.96 -14.56 6.89
C GLY A 151 -14.10 -14.30 8.40
N PHE A 152 -13.82 -13.06 8.84
CA PHE A 152 -13.97 -12.70 10.24
C PHE A 152 -15.44 -12.59 10.68
N ILE A 153 -16.31 -11.94 9.88
CA ILE A 153 -17.73 -11.74 10.21
C ILE A 153 -18.45 -13.08 10.36
N THR A 154 -18.09 -14.11 9.59
CA THR A 154 -18.68 -15.44 9.71
C THR A 154 -18.41 -16.12 11.06
N THR A 155 -17.43 -15.64 11.83
CA THR A 155 -17.17 -16.12 13.21
C THR A 155 -18.01 -15.39 14.26
N ILE A 156 -18.65 -14.28 13.91
CA ILE A 156 -19.54 -13.53 14.81
C ILE A 156 -20.93 -14.17 14.75
N PRO A 157 -21.48 -14.62 15.88
CA PRO A 157 -22.83 -15.24 15.93
C PRO A 157 -23.91 -14.30 15.38
N THR A 158 -24.88 -14.86 14.63
CA THR A 158 -26.00 -14.08 14.07
C THR A 158 -26.97 -13.59 15.12
N GLU A 159 -27.00 -14.25 16.28
CA GLU A 159 -27.83 -13.90 17.44
C GLU A 159 -27.55 -12.48 17.96
N ILE A 160 -26.37 -11.94 17.68
CA ILE A 160 -26.04 -10.55 18.01
C ILE A 160 -26.82 -9.57 17.14
N ASP A 161 -26.96 -9.87 15.85
CA ASP A 161 -27.76 -9.06 14.91
C ASP A 161 -29.25 -9.18 15.25
N GLU A 162 -29.72 -10.40 15.62
CA GLU A 162 -31.10 -10.65 16.03
C GLU A 162 -31.44 -9.90 17.33
N ALA A 163 -30.57 -9.94 18.33
CA ALA A 163 -30.76 -9.18 19.58
C ALA A 163 -30.84 -7.67 19.31
N ALA A 164 -29.95 -7.14 18.47
CA ALA A 164 -29.98 -5.72 18.08
C ALA A 164 -31.31 -5.36 17.39
N SER A 165 -31.84 -6.24 16.54
CA SER A 165 -33.12 -6.04 15.87
C SER A 165 -34.30 -6.06 16.84
N ILE A 166 -34.29 -6.94 17.85
CA ILE A 166 -35.30 -6.98 18.94
C ILE A 166 -35.28 -5.66 19.72
N ASP A 167 -34.09 -5.09 19.97
CA ASP A 167 -33.91 -3.79 20.62
C ASP A 167 -34.27 -2.60 19.72
N GLY A 168 -34.78 -2.85 18.50
CA GLY A 168 -35.24 -1.84 17.56
C GLY A 168 -34.13 -1.16 16.75
N ALA A 169 -32.93 -1.69 16.74
CA ALA A 169 -31.85 -1.16 15.90
C ALA A 169 -32.07 -1.55 14.42
N SER A 170 -31.89 -0.59 13.52
CA SER A 170 -31.79 -0.90 12.09
C SER A 170 -30.46 -1.60 11.78
N ASP A 171 -30.40 -2.33 10.65
CA ASP A 171 -29.20 -3.04 10.19
C ASP A 171 -27.97 -2.13 10.14
N MET A 172 -28.12 -0.89 9.73
CA MET A 172 -27.04 0.11 9.66
C MET A 172 -26.57 0.51 11.06
N VAL A 173 -27.48 0.63 12.02
CA VAL A 173 -27.14 0.93 13.43
C VAL A 173 -26.46 -0.28 14.07
N ALA A 174 -27.00 -1.48 13.86
CA ALA A 174 -26.38 -2.71 14.34
C ALA A 174 -24.97 -2.89 13.77
N PHE A 175 -24.79 -2.66 12.45
CA PHE A 175 -23.48 -2.71 11.82
C PHE A 175 -22.49 -1.72 12.47
N TRP A 176 -22.78 -0.42 12.48
CA TRP A 176 -21.80 0.59 12.90
C TRP A 176 -21.56 0.61 14.42
N LYS A 177 -22.59 0.33 15.23
CA LYS A 177 -22.47 0.43 16.68
C LYS A 177 -22.08 -0.87 17.37
N ILE A 178 -22.34 -2.03 16.76
CA ILE A 178 -22.10 -3.32 17.38
C ILE A 178 -21.08 -4.12 16.56
N ILE A 179 -21.37 -4.45 15.31
CA ILE A 179 -20.55 -5.37 14.51
C ILE A 179 -19.21 -4.76 14.13
N PHE A 180 -19.20 -3.53 13.61
CA PHE A 180 -17.96 -2.87 13.17
C PHE A 180 -16.93 -2.69 14.32
N PRO A 181 -17.31 -2.28 15.53
CA PRO A 181 -16.39 -2.28 16.67
C PRO A 181 -15.83 -3.65 17.04
N MET A 182 -16.60 -4.73 16.87
CA MET A 182 -16.13 -6.10 17.10
C MET A 182 -15.08 -6.52 16.07
N MET A 183 -15.13 -5.94 14.86
CA MET A 183 -14.18 -6.20 13.79
C MET A 183 -12.85 -5.44 13.92
N ARG A 184 -12.58 -4.71 15.00
CA ARG A 184 -11.33 -3.96 15.20
C ARG A 184 -10.05 -4.75 14.89
N PRO A 185 -9.89 -6.02 15.32
CA PRO A 185 -8.67 -6.77 15.02
C PRO A 185 -8.45 -6.98 13.51
N ILE A 186 -9.50 -7.39 12.78
CA ILE A 186 -9.40 -7.58 11.34
C ILE A 186 -9.31 -6.25 10.58
N THR A 187 -9.94 -5.19 11.10
CA THR A 187 -9.81 -3.84 10.53
C THR A 187 -8.37 -3.34 10.58
N ALA A 188 -7.66 -3.58 11.69
CA ALA A 188 -6.24 -3.26 11.78
C ALA A 188 -5.41 -4.04 10.74
N THR A 189 -5.70 -5.33 10.55
CA THR A 189 -5.04 -6.16 9.54
C THR A 189 -5.29 -5.62 8.12
N VAL A 190 -6.55 -5.33 7.77
CA VAL A 190 -6.93 -4.76 6.48
C VAL A 190 -6.26 -3.41 6.26
N ALA A 191 -6.24 -2.56 7.30
CA ALA A 191 -5.57 -1.26 7.24
C ALA A 191 -4.07 -1.39 6.94
N ILE A 192 -3.36 -2.25 7.66
CA ILE A 192 -1.92 -2.44 7.51
C ILE A 192 -1.58 -3.01 6.13
N ILE A 193 -2.26 -4.07 5.70
CA ILE A 193 -2.00 -4.72 4.41
C ILE A 193 -2.21 -3.75 3.25
N ASN A 194 -3.36 -3.03 3.24
CA ASN A 194 -3.65 -2.07 2.18
C ASN A 194 -2.74 -0.83 2.26
N ALA A 195 -2.41 -0.34 3.45
CA ALA A 195 -1.50 0.79 3.60
C ALA A 195 -0.10 0.45 3.05
N LEU A 196 0.43 -0.72 3.39
CA LEU A 196 1.73 -1.17 2.88
C LEU A 196 1.70 -1.38 1.36
N TRP A 197 0.63 -1.97 0.84
CA TRP A 197 0.48 -2.17 -0.60
C TRP A 197 0.39 -0.85 -1.36
N ILE A 198 -0.51 0.05 -0.97
CA ILE A 198 -0.72 1.34 -1.63
C ILE A 198 0.50 2.26 -1.50
N TRP A 199 1.12 2.29 -0.31
CA TRP A 199 2.32 3.11 -0.07
C TRP A 199 3.47 2.70 -0.97
N ASN A 200 3.72 1.40 -1.12
CA ASN A 200 4.86 0.88 -1.89
C ASN A 200 4.56 0.70 -3.39
N ASP A 201 3.31 0.96 -3.84
CA ASP A 201 2.97 0.78 -5.24
C ASP A 201 3.66 1.82 -6.11
N PHE A 202 4.24 1.32 -7.18
CA PHE A 202 4.90 2.11 -8.21
C PHE A 202 4.11 2.11 -9.52
N LEU A 203 3.56 0.93 -9.89
CA LEU A 203 3.10 0.70 -11.24
C LEU A 203 1.83 1.48 -11.59
N LEU A 204 0.81 1.39 -10.74
CA LEU A 204 -0.45 2.10 -10.96
C LEU A 204 -0.28 3.63 -10.84
N PRO A 205 0.44 4.19 -9.84
CA PRO A 205 0.79 5.61 -9.80
C PRO A 205 1.53 6.09 -11.04
N ARG A 206 2.47 5.30 -11.57
CA ARG A 206 3.21 5.64 -12.79
C ARG A 206 2.32 5.82 -14.01
N LEU A 207 1.21 5.09 -14.07
CA LEU A 207 0.26 5.13 -15.18
C LEU A 207 -0.76 6.28 -15.05
N VAL A 208 -1.04 6.75 -13.82
CA VAL A 208 -2.15 7.65 -13.52
C VAL A 208 -1.68 9.06 -13.17
N LEU A 209 -0.50 9.21 -12.55
CA LEU A 209 -0.03 10.47 -12.00
C LEU A 209 0.99 11.16 -12.92
N THR A 210 1.07 12.47 -12.81
CA THR A 210 2.10 13.31 -13.43
C THR A 210 3.20 13.67 -12.41
N PRO A 211 4.31 14.28 -12.83
CA PRO A 211 5.37 14.72 -11.91
C PRO A 211 4.89 15.64 -10.78
N GLU A 212 3.82 16.43 -11.00
CA GLU A 212 3.29 17.32 -9.95
C GLU A 212 2.48 16.58 -8.88
N THR A 213 1.94 15.42 -9.17
CA THR A 213 1.09 14.63 -8.26
C THR A 213 1.69 13.31 -7.83
N GLN A 214 2.90 13.02 -8.27
CA GLN A 214 3.59 11.76 -7.96
C GLN A 214 3.65 11.47 -6.46
N THR A 215 3.66 10.17 -6.13
CA THR A 215 3.89 9.67 -4.78
C THR A 215 5.37 9.65 -4.43
N LEU A 216 5.70 9.55 -3.14
CA LEU A 216 7.08 9.50 -2.69
C LEU A 216 7.84 8.28 -3.27
N PRO A 217 7.32 7.04 -3.20
CA PRO A 217 7.97 5.90 -3.84
C PRO A 217 8.12 6.05 -5.36
N LEU A 218 7.13 6.67 -6.04
CA LEU A 218 7.27 6.94 -7.48
C LEU A 218 8.38 7.95 -7.76
N SER A 219 8.57 8.95 -6.91
CA SER A 219 9.60 9.98 -7.11
C SER A 219 11.02 9.44 -6.96
N THR A 220 11.26 8.34 -6.24
CA THR A 220 12.60 7.73 -6.15
C THR A 220 13.10 7.23 -7.50
N TYR A 221 12.21 6.86 -8.40
CA TYR A 221 12.59 6.42 -9.76
C TYR A 221 13.17 7.52 -10.64
N LEU A 222 13.07 8.80 -10.26
CA LEU A 222 13.72 9.91 -10.96
C LEU A 222 15.25 9.78 -11.00
N PHE A 223 15.83 9.02 -10.07
CA PHE A 223 17.28 8.81 -9.99
C PHE A 223 17.79 7.67 -10.87
N TYR A 224 16.90 6.86 -11.43
CA TYR A 224 17.23 5.73 -12.30
C TYR A 224 17.01 6.14 -13.76
N GLY A 225 18.00 6.82 -14.34
CA GLY A 225 18.00 7.20 -15.76
C GLY A 225 18.39 6.03 -16.65
N GLN A 226 18.01 6.10 -17.94
CA GLN A 226 18.33 5.07 -18.93
C GLN A 226 19.84 4.90 -19.17
N TYR A 227 20.62 5.97 -19.06
CA TYR A 227 22.07 5.98 -19.32
C TYR A 227 22.92 6.36 -18.12
N MET A 228 22.34 6.95 -17.09
CA MET A 228 23.05 7.37 -15.89
C MET A 228 22.15 7.19 -14.67
N THR A 229 22.65 6.45 -13.69
CA THR A 229 22.00 6.30 -12.38
C THR A 229 22.73 7.21 -11.37
N GLU A 230 21.96 8.02 -10.66
CA GLU A 230 22.46 8.87 -9.59
C GLU A 230 22.43 8.11 -8.26
N TYR A 231 23.39 7.18 -8.09
CA TYR A 231 23.41 6.23 -6.96
C TYR A 231 23.33 6.91 -5.60
N GLY A 232 24.11 7.97 -5.37
CA GLY A 232 24.11 8.70 -4.10
C GLY A 232 22.74 9.32 -3.78
N GLN A 233 22.13 9.97 -4.77
CA GLN A 233 20.80 10.57 -4.64
C GLN A 233 19.70 9.51 -4.50
N ALA A 234 19.80 8.40 -5.27
CA ALA A 234 18.87 7.28 -5.14
C ALA A 234 18.89 6.70 -3.72
N MET A 235 20.09 6.50 -3.16
CA MET A 235 20.25 5.98 -1.79
C MET A 235 19.83 6.99 -0.71
N ALA A 236 19.96 8.29 -0.98
CA ALA A 236 19.50 9.34 -0.07
C ALA A 236 17.97 9.54 -0.13
N GLY A 237 17.32 9.11 -1.23
CA GLY A 237 15.87 9.19 -1.41
C GLY A 237 15.09 7.95 -0.96
N LEU A 238 15.77 6.86 -0.64
CA LEU A 238 15.21 5.63 -0.09
C LEU A 238 15.03 5.72 1.42
#